data_383f0ca7d45ab037de23be051d7752da
#
_entry.id   383f0ca7d45ab037de23be051d7752da
#
_cell.length_a   1.000
_cell.length_b   1.000
_cell.length_c   1.000
_cell.angle_alpha   90.00
_cell.angle_beta   90.00
_cell.angle_gamma   90.00
#
_symmetry.space_group_name_H-M   'P 1'
#
loop_
_entity.id
_entity.type
_entity.pdbx_description
1 polymer ?
#
loop_
_entity_poly.entity_id
_entity_poly.type
_entity_poly.pdbx_seq_one_letter_code
_entity_poly.pdbx_strand_id
1 'polypeptide(L)'
;MKEFAKTRIITIFVANKTMKMEIEIENHPLQPFLPVKARLLMLGSFPPQKKRWSMDFYYPNLNNDMWRITGILFFNNKDYFLNESKKAFCRERIIDFLNEKGIALFDTASAIRRLQDNASDKFLEVVQPTDIRALLLQLPECKAIVTTGQKATDTLRAITGCDELAVGQSIGFEYAGRNMRLWRMPSSSRAYPRPVEWKAEFYRKVFEMNEIL
;
A
#
# COMPACT_ATOMS: atom_id res chain seq x y z
N MET A 1 42.42 29.14 40.07
CA MET A 1 42.07 27.72 39.77
C MET A 1 40.56 27.38 39.76
N LYS A 2 39.67 28.35 39.97
CA LYS A 2 38.20 28.12 39.92
C LYS A 2 37.51 28.47 38.59
N GLU A 3 38.15 29.18 37.69
CA GLU A 3 37.58 29.56 36.37
C GLU A 3 37.70 28.46 35.31
N PHE A 4 38.77 27.66 35.33
CA PHE A 4 38.93 26.55 34.37
C PHE A 4 37.93 25.42 34.51
N ALA A 5 37.34 25.23 35.68
CA ALA A 5 36.32 24.16 35.93
C ALA A 5 34.95 24.55 35.33
N LYS A 6 34.56 25.85 35.30
CA LYS A 6 33.30 26.32 34.73
C LYS A 6 33.26 26.24 33.19
N THR A 7 34.39 26.56 32.55
CA THR A 7 34.45 26.52 31.08
C THR A 7 34.38 25.07 30.54
N ARG A 8 34.96 24.12 31.24
CA ARG A 8 34.89 22.66 30.89
C ARG A 8 33.49 22.10 30.98
N ILE A 9 32.72 22.50 31.99
CA ILE A 9 31.32 22.01 32.15
C ILE A 9 30.38 22.57 31.08
N ILE A 10 30.57 23.81 30.66
CA ILE A 10 29.77 24.44 29.60
C ILE A 10 30.07 23.78 28.24
N THR A 11 31.32 23.45 27.95
CA THR A 11 31.71 22.76 26.70
C THR A 11 31.14 21.36 26.60
N ILE A 12 31.04 20.61 27.72
CA ILE A 12 30.46 19.27 27.74
C ILE A 12 28.93 19.33 27.53
N PHE A 13 28.24 20.36 28.06
CA PHE A 13 26.80 20.53 27.87
C PHE A 13 26.41 20.97 26.44
N VAL A 14 27.27 21.68 25.72
CA VAL A 14 27.03 22.06 24.31
C VAL A 14 27.31 20.89 23.35
N ALA A 15 28.24 19.98 23.70
CA ALA A 15 28.53 18.78 22.90
C ALA A 15 27.46 17.70 22.98
N ASN A 16 26.58 17.73 23.96
CA ASN A 16 25.49 16.75 24.14
C ASN A 16 24.11 17.24 23.66
N LYS A 17 24.07 18.25 22.80
CA LYS A 17 22.86 18.57 22.05
C LYS A 17 22.70 17.51 20.97
N THR A 18 22.00 16.41 21.32
CA THR A 18 21.58 15.39 20.36
C THR A 18 20.84 16.12 19.25
N MET A 19 21.48 16.30 18.09
CA MET A 19 20.77 16.71 16.88
C MET A 19 19.77 15.59 16.61
N LYS A 20 18.52 15.78 17.00
CA LYS A 20 17.42 14.99 16.50
C LYS A 20 17.40 15.24 15.00
N MET A 21 17.94 14.32 14.21
CA MET A 21 17.74 14.35 12.76
C MET A 21 16.22 14.25 12.56
N GLU A 22 15.63 15.30 12.05
CA GLU A 22 14.23 15.31 11.68
C GLU A 22 14.08 14.36 10.50
N ILE A 23 13.28 13.29 10.68
CA ILE A 23 13.04 12.32 9.60
C ILE A 23 12.16 13.01 8.57
N GLU A 24 12.64 13.06 7.32
CA GLU A 24 11.97 13.72 6.20
C GLU A 24 10.59 13.09 5.93
N ILE A 25 9.63 13.94 5.57
CA ILE A 25 8.30 13.51 5.13
C ILE A 25 8.39 13.12 3.65
N GLU A 26 8.03 11.88 3.35
CA GLU A 26 7.90 11.37 1.99
C GLU A 26 6.45 11.55 1.52
N ASN A 27 6.22 12.34 0.47
CA ASN A 27 4.93 12.43 -0.20
C ASN A 27 4.75 11.28 -1.18
N HIS A 28 3.49 10.87 -1.41
CA HIS A 28 3.18 9.77 -2.32
C HIS A 28 3.64 10.10 -3.75
N PRO A 29 4.50 9.26 -4.36
CA PRO A 29 5.14 9.58 -5.63
C PRO A 29 4.26 9.31 -6.86
N LEU A 30 3.11 8.65 -6.70
CA LEU A 30 2.18 8.32 -7.78
C LEU A 30 0.84 9.02 -7.55
N GLN A 31 0.16 9.33 -8.66
CA GLN A 31 -1.24 9.77 -8.64
C GLN A 31 -2.17 8.56 -8.54
N PRO A 32 -3.37 8.68 -7.93
CA PRO A 32 -4.36 7.61 -7.93
C PRO A 32 -4.66 7.11 -9.35
N PHE A 33 -4.72 5.80 -9.52
CA PHE A 33 -5.16 5.17 -10.77
C PHE A 33 -6.65 4.82 -10.66
N LEU A 34 -7.49 5.58 -11.36
CA LEU A 34 -8.94 5.55 -11.19
C LEU A 34 -9.64 5.31 -12.53
N PRO A 35 -9.74 4.06 -13.02
CA PRO A 35 -10.54 3.75 -14.20
C PRO A 35 -12.01 4.17 -14.01
N VAL A 36 -12.62 4.77 -15.04
CA VAL A 36 -13.97 5.34 -14.97
C VAL A 36 -15.03 4.33 -14.48
N LYS A 37 -14.90 3.07 -14.88
CA LYS A 37 -15.82 1.98 -14.50
C LYS A 37 -15.29 1.11 -13.37
N ALA A 38 -14.42 1.66 -12.50
CA ALA A 38 -13.87 0.86 -11.43
C ALA A 38 -14.93 0.47 -10.40
N ARG A 39 -15.06 -0.83 -10.20
CA ARG A 39 -15.97 -1.46 -9.22
C ARG A 39 -15.26 -1.80 -7.91
N LEU A 40 -13.94 -1.87 -7.94
CA LEU A 40 -13.07 -2.23 -6.83
C LEU A 40 -11.95 -1.19 -6.67
N LEU A 41 -11.72 -0.72 -5.44
CA LEU A 41 -10.56 0.10 -5.06
C LEU A 41 -9.60 -0.74 -4.21
N MET A 42 -8.42 -1.03 -4.73
CA MET A 42 -7.37 -1.71 -3.97
C MET A 42 -6.40 -0.71 -3.37
N LEU A 43 -6.13 -0.85 -2.07
CA LEU A 43 -5.30 0.05 -1.30
C LEU A 43 -4.14 -0.71 -0.65
N GLY A 44 -2.90 -0.31 -0.97
CA GLY A 44 -1.72 -0.65 -0.20
C GLY A 44 -1.51 0.31 0.98
N SER A 45 -0.37 0.22 1.64
CA SER A 45 0.02 1.13 2.71
C SER A 45 0.71 2.40 2.18
N PHE A 46 1.82 2.20 1.48
CA PHE A 46 2.65 3.20 0.81
C PHE A 46 3.72 2.48 -0.03
N PRO A 47 4.17 3.03 -1.17
CA PRO A 47 5.14 2.34 -2.00
C PRO A 47 6.53 2.26 -1.32
N PRO A 48 7.33 1.24 -1.68
CA PRO A 48 8.72 1.18 -1.23
C PRO A 48 9.54 2.30 -1.88
N GLN A 49 10.74 2.56 -1.36
CA GLN A 49 11.66 3.53 -1.95
C GLN A 49 11.94 3.23 -3.44
N LYS A 50 12.10 4.29 -4.25
CA LYS A 50 12.34 4.23 -5.71
C LYS A 50 13.46 3.25 -6.12
N LYS A 51 14.53 3.13 -5.33
CA LYS A 51 15.64 2.20 -5.60
C LYS A 51 15.22 0.71 -5.66
N ARG A 52 14.00 0.39 -5.19
CA ARG A 52 13.42 -0.97 -5.20
C ARG A 52 12.40 -1.19 -6.33
N TRP A 53 12.17 -0.19 -7.17
CA TRP A 53 11.18 -0.26 -8.23
C TRP A 53 11.74 -0.93 -9.48
N SER A 54 10.95 -1.77 -10.09
CA SER A 54 11.19 -2.34 -11.41
C SER A 54 10.34 -1.68 -12.50
N MET A 55 9.35 -0.87 -12.10
CA MET A 55 8.50 -0.08 -13.00
C MET A 55 7.94 1.14 -12.27
N ASP A 56 7.53 2.18 -12.99
CA ASP A 56 6.89 3.38 -12.46
C ASP A 56 5.38 3.22 -12.35
N PHE A 57 4.93 2.33 -11.43
CA PHE A 57 3.53 2.08 -11.14
C PHE A 57 3.35 1.39 -9.79
N TYR A 58 2.13 0.97 -9.43
CA TYR A 58 1.80 0.31 -8.17
C TYR A 58 2.41 -1.09 -8.05
N TYR A 59 2.73 -1.48 -6.82
CA TYR A 59 3.42 -2.75 -6.50
C TYR A 59 4.68 -2.97 -7.36
N PRO A 60 5.58 -1.97 -7.41
CA PRO A 60 6.69 -1.89 -8.37
C PRO A 60 7.81 -2.90 -8.11
N ASN A 61 7.92 -3.42 -6.89
CA ASN A 61 9.03 -4.29 -6.50
C ASN A 61 8.80 -5.73 -6.97
N LEU A 62 9.79 -6.32 -7.63
CA LEU A 62 9.76 -7.75 -8.01
C LEU A 62 9.61 -8.72 -6.81
N ASN A 63 9.95 -8.26 -5.60
CA ASN A 63 9.70 -8.97 -4.35
C ASN A 63 8.30 -8.71 -3.76
N ASN A 64 7.37 -8.20 -4.58
CA ASN A 64 5.95 -8.14 -4.28
C ASN A 64 5.20 -9.09 -5.22
N ASP A 65 4.29 -9.89 -4.67
CA ASP A 65 3.60 -10.94 -5.41
C ASP A 65 2.28 -10.47 -6.04
N MET A 66 1.88 -9.19 -5.92
CA MET A 66 0.57 -8.73 -6.41
C MET A 66 0.34 -9.11 -7.88
N TRP A 67 1.27 -8.78 -8.76
CA TRP A 67 1.13 -9.07 -10.18
C TRP A 67 1.29 -10.55 -10.51
N ARG A 68 1.95 -11.34 -9.64
CA ARG A 68 1.98 -12.80 -9.75
C ARG A 68 0.67 -13.44 -9.30
N ILE A 69 0.08 -12.97 -8.22
CA ILE A 69 -1.27 -13.36 -7.76
C ILE A 69 -2.27 -13.12 -8.89
N THR A 70 -2.27 -11.91 -9.45
CA THR A 70 -3.15 -11.53 -10.56
C THR A 70 -2.89 -12.40 -11.80
N GLY A 71 -1.63 -12.66 -12.15
CA GLY A 71 -1.25 -13.54 -13.26
C GLY A 71 -1.76 -14.98 -13.08
N ILE A 72 -1.67 -15.54 -11.87
CA ILE A 72 -2.21 -16.86 -11.55
C ILE A 72 -3.73 -16.88 -11.75
N LEU A 73 -4.43 -15.90 -11.19
CA LEU A 73 -5.89 -15.90 -11.14
C LEU A 73 -6.55 -15.69 -12.50
N PHE A 74 -6.02 -14.78 -13.33
CA PHE A 74 -6.67 -14.38 -14.58
C PHE A 74 -6.08 -15.06 -15.82
N PHE A 75 -4.83 -15.53 -15.75
CA PHE A 75 -4.10 -16.03 -16.91
C PHE A 75 -3.45 -17.40 -16.69
N ASN A 76 -3.67 -18.01 -15.52
CA ASN A 76 -3.02 -19.25 -15.11
C ASN A 76 -1.48 -19.24 -15.31
N ASN A 77 -0.89 -18.05 -15.18
CA ASN A 77 0.53 -17.81 -15.40
C ASN A 77 1.05 -16.74 -14.43
N LYS A 78 1.81 -17.14 -13.42
CA LYS A 78 2.38 -16.20 -12.44
C LYS A 78 3.34 -15.16 -13.04
N ASP A 79 3.90 -15.44 -14.19
CA ASP A 79 4.87 -14.57 -14.86
C ASP A 79 4.23 -13.70 -15.95
N TYR A 80 2.89 -13.76 -16.12
CA TYR A 80 2.17 -13.08 -17.20
C TYR A 80 2.49 -11.57 -17.27
N PHE A 81 2.62 -10.90 -16.15
CA PHE A 81 2.89 -9.46 -16.09
C PHE A 81 4.38 -9.10 -16.08
N LEU A 82 5.29 -10.07 -16.15
CA LEU A 82 6.72 -9.78 -16.33
C LEU A 82 7.00 -9.40 -17.79
N ASN A 83 8.03 -8.56 -17.99
CA ASN A 83 8.58 -8.30 -19.31
C ASN A 83 9.34 -9.55 -19.81
N GLU A 84 9.74 -9.54 -21.07
CA GLU A 84 10.45 -10.68 -21.71
C GLU A 84 11.72 -11.08 -20.97
N SER A 85 12.48 -10.11 -20.48
CA SER A 85 13.70 -10.37 -19.70
C SER A 85 13.45 -10.87 -18.28
N LYS A 86 12.18 -10.85 -17.80
CA LYS A 86 11.75 -11.16 -16.43
C LYS A 86 12.42 -10.31 -15.33
N LYS A 87 12.98 -9.15 -15.70
CA LYS A 87 13.67 -8.24 -14.78
C LYS A 87 12.82 -7.07 -14.33
N ALA A 88 11.62 -6.91 -14.91
CA ALA A 88 10.66 -5.87 -14.55
C ALA A 88 9.23 -6.36 -14.81
N PHE A 89 8.26 -5.71 -14.21
CA PHE A 89 6.86 -5.84 -14.62
C PHE A 89 6.57 -4.98 -15.86
N CYS A 90 5.68 -5.45 -16.72
CA CYS A 90 5.21 -4.73 -17.90
C CYS A 90 4.05 -3.80 -17.49
N ARG A 91 4.37 -2.52 -17.32
CA ARG A 91 3.43 -1.49 -16.83
C ARG A 91 2.20 -1.37 -17.73
N GLU A 92 2.41 -1.36 -19.03
CA GLU A 92 1.34 -1.18 -20.04
C GLU A 92 0.33 -2.33 -19.95
N ARG A 93 0.81 -3.58 -19.89
CA ARG A 93 -0.05 -4.77 -19.74
C ARG A 93 -0.86 -4.76 -18.45
N ILE A 94 -0.28 -4.22 -17.38
CA ILE A 94 -0.97 -4.05 -16.09
C ILE A 94 -2.06 -2.99 -16.21
N ILE A 95 -1.77 -1.85 -16.82
CA ILE A 95 -2.73 -0.75 -16.99
C ILE A 95 -3.92 -1.20 -17.84
N ASP A 96 -3.67 -1.89 -18.96
CA ASP A 96 -4.72 -2.42 -19.84
C ASP A 96 -5.64 -3.38 -19.07
N PHE A 97 -5.05 -4.32 -18.33
CA PHE A 97 -5.77 -5.25 -17.47
C PHE A 97 -6.64 -4.55 -16.43
N LEU A 98 -6.09 -3.56 -15.71
CA LEU A 98 -6.83 -2.83 -14.68
C LEU A 98 -7.98 -2.01 -15.24
N ASN A 99 -7.80 -1.40 -16.43
CA ASN A 99 -8.85 -0.70 -17.12
C ASN A 99 -9.97 -1.66 -17.58
N GLU A 100 -9.61 -2.80 -18.16
CA GLU A 100 -10.56 -3.84 -18.61
C GLU A 100 -11.37 -4.37 -17.42
N LYS A 101 -10.71 -4.68 -16.31
CA LYS A 101 -11.35 -5.28 -15.14
C LYS A 101 -12.02 -4.28 -14.20
N GLY A 102 -11.84 -3.00 -14.40
CA GLY A 102 -12.41 -1.98 -13.53
C GLY A 102 -11.84 -2.01 -12.11
N ILE A 103 -10.52 -2.05 -11.99
CA ILE A 103 -9.81 -2.06 -10.70
C ILE A 103 -9.05 -0.74 -10.54
N ALA A 104 -9.44 0.04 -9.53
CA ALA A 104 -8.73 1.25 -9.12
C ALA A 104 -7.63 0.92 -8.10
N LEU A 105 -6.54 1.70 -8.12
CA LEU A 105 -5.41 1.53 -7.22
C LEU A 105 -5.02 2.85 -6.56
N PHE A 106 -4.74 2.79 -5.28
CA PHE A 106 -3.99 3.80 -4.54
C PHE A 106 -3.40 3.18 -3.26
N ASP A 107 -2.93 4.03 -2.33
CA ASP A 107 -2.46 3.62 -1.00
C ASP A 107 -3.23 4.37 0.09
N THR A 108 -3.24 3.84 1.30
CA THR A 108 -3.97 4.42 2.44
C THR A 108 -3.29 5.64 3.05
N ALA A 109 -2.03 5.91 2.69
CA ALA A 109 -1.30 7.10 3.11
C ALA A 109 -0.85 7.93 1.90
N SER A 110 -1.06 9.25 1.97
CA SER A 110 -0.58 10.23 0.99
C SER A 110 0.76 10.86 1.40
N ALA A 111 1.13 10.81 2.71
CA ALA A 111 2.46 11.18 3.19
C ALA A 111 2.84 10.36 4.44
N ILE A 112 4.13 10.01 4.54
CA ILE A 112 4.69 9.19 5.62
C ILE A 112 6.01 9.77 6.13
N ARG A 113 6.47 9.30 7.31
CA ARG A 113 7.88 9.24 7.69
C ARG A 113 8.35 7.79 7.69
N ARG A 114 9.47 7.54 7.04
CA ARG A 114 10.08 6.21 7.01
C ARG A 114 11.14 6.13 8.10
N LEU A 115 10.82 5.43 9.19
CA LEU A 115 11.67 5.37 10.38
C LEU A 115 12.93 4.52 10.19
N GLN A 116 12.95 3.66 9.16
CA GLN A 116 14.11 2.83 8.80
C GLN A 116 14.22 2.67 7.29
N ASP A 117 15.44 2.54 6.78
CA ASP A 117 15.73 2.31 5.35
C ASP A 117 15.45 0.85 4.94
N ASN A 118 14.21 0.42 5.09
CA ASN A 118 13.76 -0.91 4.66
C ASN A 118 12.36 -0.85 4.02
N ALA A 119 11.88 -1.99 3.50
CA ALA A 119 10.58 -2.09 2.82
C ALA A 119 9.45 -2.56 3.76
N SER A 120 9.68 -2.61 5.07
CA SER A 120 8.67 -3.08 6.02
C SER A 120 7.73 -1.96 6.42
N ASP A 121 6.44 -2.20 6.27
CA ASP A 121 5.36 -1.29 6.69
C ASP A 121 5.36 -1.00 8.20
N LYS A 122 6.01 -1.86 9.00
CA LYS A 122 6.15 -1.68 10.45
C LYS A 122 6.84 -0.36 10.82
N PHE A 123 7.72 0.13 9.95
CA PHE A 123 8.50 1.34 10.16
C PHE A 123 7.97 2.55 9.39
N LEU A 124 6.73 2.48 8.91
CA LEU A 124 6.02 3.61 8.30
C LEU A 124 5.16 4.32 9.35
N GLU A 125 5.47 5.57 9.62
CA GLU A 125 4.59 6.49 10.35
C GLU A 125 3.74 7.25 9.34
N VAL A 126 2.41 7.09 9.40
CA VAL A 126 1.50 7.82 8.54
C VAL A 126 1.39 9.25 9.04
N VAL A 127 1.84 10.21 8.23
CA VAL A 127 1.75 11.65 8.50
C VAL A 127 0.43 12.20 7.98
N GLN A 128 0.06 11.79 6.75
CA GLN A 128 -1.19 12.18 6.13
C GLN A 128 -1.89 10.97 5.54
N PRO A 129 -3.03 10.58 6.11
CA PRO A 129 -3.89 9.57 5.49
C PRO A 129 -4.44 10.05 4.14
N THR A 130 -4.73 9.13 3.25
CA THR A 130 -5.39 9.42 1.98
C THR A 130 -6.85 9.83 2.21
N ASP A 131 -7.32 10.85 1.50
CA ASP A 131 -8.75 11.19 1.46
C ASP A 131 -9.52 10.17 0.62
N ILE A 132 -9.96 9.09 1.28
CA ILE A 132 -10.72 8.00 0.65
C ILE A 132 -12.06 8.49 0.12
N ARG A 133 -12.67 9.48 0.77
CA ARG A 133 -13.93 10.08 0.30
C ARG A 133 -13.75 10.75 -1.05
N ALA A 134 -12.70 11.54 -1.21
CA ALA A 134 -12.39 12.20 -2.48
C ALA A 134 -12.10 11.20 -3.61
N LEU A 135 -11.46 10.05 -3.30
CA LEU A 135 -11.27 8.97 -4.28
C LEU A 135 -12.61 8.34 -4.69
N LEU A 136 -13.46 8.00 -3.72
CA LEU A 136 -14.75 7.37 -4.00
C LEU A 136 -15.72 8.27 -4.76
N LEU A 137 -15.64 9.58 -4.60
CA LEU A 137 -16.42 10.53 -5.40
C LEU A 137 -16.10 10.44 -6.91
N GLN A 138 -14.88 10.05 -7.26
CA GLN A 138 -14.43 9.84 -8.64
C GLN A 138 -14.73 8.42 -9.15
N LEU A 139 -15.22 7.52 -8.30
CA LEU A 139 -15.49 6.12 -8.58
C LEU A 139 -16.96 5.77 -8.26
N PRO A 140 -17.94 6.24 -9.06
CA PRO A 140 -19.35 6.07 -8.74
C PRO A 140 -19.82 4.62 -8.69
N GLU A 141 -19.21 3.73 -9.47
CA GLU A 141 -19.54 2.30 -9.52
C GLU A 141 -18.82 1.45 -8.47
N CYS A 142 -17.83 2.02 -7.77
CA CYS A 142 -17.04 1.29 -6.78
C CYS A 142 -17.88 0.95 -5.53
N LYS A 143 -18.00 -0.33 -5.22
CA LYS A 143 -18.75 -0.84 -4.06
C LYS A 143 -17.88 -1.58 -3.06
N ALA A 144 -16.63 -1.85 -3.41
CA ALA A 144 -15.72 -2.58 -2.55
C ALA A 144 -14.34 -1.92 -2.45
N ILE A 145 -13.79 -1.96 -1.24
CA ILE A 145 -12.42 -1.57 -0.94
C ILE A 145 -11.65 -2.82 -0.50
N VAL A 146 -10.46 -3.00 -1.03
CA VAL A 146 -9.56 -4.09 -0.65
C VAL A 146 -8.30 -3.50 -0.05
N THR A 147 -7.98 -3.84 1.18
CA THR A 147 -6.69 -3.51 1.79
C THR A 147 -5.71 -4.67 1.69
N THR A 148 -4.47 -4.39 1.30
CA THR A 148 -3.42 -5.39 1.11
C THR A 148 -2.41 -5.34 2.26
N GLY A 149 -2.67 -6.13 3.31
CA GLY A 149 -1.83 -6.21 4.51
C GLY A 149 -2.34 -5.41 5.70
N GLN A 150 -1.67 -5.60 6.84
CA GLN A 150 -2.09 -5.06 8.14
C GLN A 150 -2.08 -3.52 8.16
N LYS A 151 -0.97 -2.89 7.77
CA LYS A 151 -0.82 -1.43 7.85
C LYS A 151 -1.89 -0.69 7.05
N ALA A 152 -2.16 -1.15 5.82
CA ALA A 152 -3.21 -0.58 4.99
C ALA A 152 -4.59 -0.72 5.66
N THR A 153 -4.89 -1.89 6.23
CA THR A 153 -6.14 -2.14 6.94
C THR A 153 -6.30 -1.23 8.16
N ASP A 154 -5.27 -1.12 9.00
CA ASP A 154 -5.32 -0.30 10.22
C ASP A 154 -5.49 1.18 9.89
N THR A 155 -4.78 1.67 8.87
CA THR A 155 -4.90 3.06 8.42
C THR A 155 -6.31 3.34 7.90
N LEU A 156 -6.87 2.45 7.06
CA LEU A 156 -8.24 2.60 6.55
C LEU A 156 -9.29 2.55 7.66
N ARG A 157 -9.13 1.63 8.62
CA ARG A 157 -10.04 1.54 9.78
C ARG A 157 -10.04 2.83 10.61
N ALA A 158 -8.87 3.42 10.82
CA ALA A 158 -8.77 4.71 11.53
C ALA A 158 -9.51 5.85 10.80
N ILE A 159 -9.58 5.79 9.46
CA ILE A 159 -10.31 6.78 8.63
C ILE A 159 -11.82 6.52 8.64
N THR A 160 -12.23 5.25 8.56
CA THR A 160 -13.63 4.86 8.31
C THR A 160 -14.41 4.45 9.56
N GLY A 161 -13.72 4.15 10.66
CA GLY A 161 -14.32 3.62 11.89
C GLY A 161 -14.77 2.16 11.80
N CYS A 162 -14.38 1.42 10.75
CA CYS A 162 -14.73 0.01 10.61
C CYS A 162 -14.12 -0.87 11.71
N ASP A 163 -14.83 -1.93 12.07
CA ASP A 163 -14.37 -2.94 13.02
C ASP A 163 -13.14 -3.71 12.51
N GLU A 164 -12.50 -4.43 13.41
CA GLU A 164 -11.37 -5.29 13.07
C GLU A 164 -11.80 -6.48 12.22
N LEU A 165 -10.97 -6.80 11.22
CA LEU A 165 -11.19 -7.91 10.30
C LEU A 165 -10.05 -8.91 10.39
N ALA A 166 -10.35 -10.20 10.37
CA ALA A 166 -9.33 -11.22 10.12
C ALA A 166 -8.91 -11.23 8.64
N VAL A 167 -7.73 -11.74 8.35
CA VAL A 167 -7.24 -11.91 6.97
C VAL A 167 -8.20 -12.78 6.17
N GLY A 168 -8.60 -12.34 4.99
CA GLY A 168 -9.55 -13.03 4.10
C GLY A 168 -11.02 -12.77 4.41
N GLN A 169 -11.33 -11.96 5.41
CA GLN A 169 -12.69 -11.58 5.76
C GLN A 169 -13.11 -10.26 5.14
N SER A 170 -14.43 -10.03 5.13
CA SER A 170 -15.02 -8.75 4.71
C SER A 170 -16.11 -8.31 5.67
N ILE A 171 -16.33 -7.01 5.73
CA ILE A 171 -17.43 -6.37 6.45
C ILE A 171 -18.13 -5.35 5.57
N GLY A 172 -19.46 -5.28 5.67
CA GLY A 172 -20.24 -4.18 5.12
C GLY A 172 -20.17 -2.96 6.04
N PHE A 173 -20.05 -1.79 5.47
CA PHE A 173 -20.05 -0.52 6.23
C PHE A 173 -20.62 0.60 5.37
N GLU A 174 -21.13 1.63 6.03
CA GLU A 174 -21.55 2.85 5.36
C GLU A 174 -20.41 3.87 5.39
N TYR A 175 -20.05 4.40 4.24
CA TYR A 175 -19.03 5.44 4.14
C TYR A 175 -19.34 6.41 3.00
N ALA A 176 -19.23 7.70 3.28
CA ALA A 176 -19.52 8.78 2.34
C ALA A 176 -20.94 8.71 1.73
N GLY A 177 -21.94 8.23 2.48
CA GLY A 177 -23.32 8.04 2.04
C GLY A 177 -23.52 6.83 1.11
N ARG A 178 -22.60 5.86 1.11
CA ARG A 178 -22.62 4.67 0.26
C ARG A 178 -22.48 3.40 1.08
N ASN A 179 -23.21 2.36 0.72
CA ASN A 179 -23.01 1.02 1.24
C ASN A 179 -21.78 0.41 0.57
N MET A 180 -20.73 0.20 1.33
CA MET A 180 -19.45 -0.30 0.89
C MET A 180 -19.15 -1.66 1.53
N ARG A 181 -18.25 -2.42 0.93
CA ARG A 181 -17.66 -3.62 1.52
C ARG A 181 -16.16 -3.49 1.62
N LEU A 182 -15.64 -3.64 2.83
CA LEU A 182 -14.20 -3.70 3.08
C LEU A 182 -13.74 -5.16 3.10
N TRP A 183 -12.67 -5.46 2.38
CA TRP A 183 -11.97 -6.73 2.39
C TRP A 183 -10.56 -6.55 2.93
N ARG A 184 -10.15 -7.41 3.88
CA ARG A 184 -8.77 -7.48 4.33
C ARG A 184 -8.06 -8.66 3.70
N MET A 185 -7.08 -8.38 2.82
CA MET A 185 -6.27 -9.42 2.17
C MET A 185 -4.92 -9.59 2.85
N PRO A 186 -4.30 -10.77 2.72
CA PRO A 186 -2.92 -10.95 3.14
C PRO A 186 -2.02 -9.99 2.37
N SER A 187 -0.91 -9.58 3.00
CA SER A 187 0.09 -8.76 2.31
C SER A 187 0.64 -9.49 1.09
N SER A 188 0.69 -8.81 -0.04
CA SER A 188 1.33 -9.29 -1.26
C SER A 188 2.85 -9.24 -1.20
N SER A 189 3.44 -8.53 -0.23
CA SER A 189 4.88 -8.49 -0.03
C SER A 189 5.45 -9.88 0.31
N ARG A 190 6.65 -10.20 -0.19
CA ARG A 190 7.38 -11.42 0.21
C ARG A 190 7.92 -11.37 1.62
N ALA A 191 7.94 -10.19 2.26
CA ALA A 191 8.18 -10.07 3.70
C ALA A 191 7.07 -10.77 4.53
N TYR A 192 5.90 -11.02 3.94
CA TYR A 192 4.87 -11.92 4.47
C TYR A 192 5.10 -13.33 3.91
N PRO A 193 5.74 -14.26 4.66
CA PRO A 193 6.35 -15.47 4.13
C PRO A 193 5.31 -16.59 3.90
N ARG A 194 4.42 -16.38 2.93
CA ARG A 194 3.44 -17.37 2.46
C ARG A 194 3.61 -17.59 0.96
N PRO A 195 3.37 -18.82 0.46
CA PRO A 195 3.39 -19.10 -0.98
C PRO A 195 2.46 -18.18 -1.76
N VAL A 196 2.83 -17.85 -2.99
CA VAL A 196 2.02 -16.95 -3.84
C VAL A 196 0.67 -17.58 -4.17
N GLU A 197 0.62 -18.88 -4.36
CA GLU A 197 -0.62 -19.65 -4.61
C GLU A 197 -1.56 -19.57 -3.41
N TRP A 198 -1.04 -19.70 -2.18
CA TRP A 198 -1.82 -19.54 -0.96
C TRP A 198 -2.41 -18.12 -0.85
N LYS A 199 -1.63 -17.09 -1.17
CA LYS A 199 -2.13 -15.72 -1.21
C LYS A 199 -3.22 -15.57 -2.27
N ALA A 200 -3.04 -16.15 -3.45
CA ALA A 200 -3.96 -16.07 -4.57
C ALA A 200 -5.38 -16.54 -4.21
N GLU A 201 -5.52 -17.59 -3.39
CA GLU A 201 -6.84 -18.09 -2.99
C GLU A 201 -7.67 -17.05 -2.22
N PHE A 202 -7.02 -16.19 -1.41
CA PHE A 202 -7.74 -15.10 -0.73
C PHE A 202 -8.23 -14.04 -1.72
N TYR A 203 -7.38 -13.67 -2.69
CA TYR A 203 -7.72 -12.67 -3.70
C TYR A 203 -8.78 -13.21 -4.69
N ARG A 204 -8.78 -14.53 -5.00
CA ARG A 204 -9.80 -15.18 -5.82
C ARG A 204 -11.19 -14.85 -5.33
N LYS A 205 -11.45 -15.11 -4.04
CA LYS A 205 -12.76 -14.86 -3.41
C LYS A 205 -13.22 -13.40 -3.58
N VAL A 206 -12.31 -12.45 -3.45
CA VAL A 206 -12.64 -11.03 -3.63
C VAL A 206 -13.03 -10.72 -5.07
N PHE A 207 -12.26 -11.21 -6.04
CA PHE A 207 -12.51 -10.95 -7.45
C PHE A 207 -13.79 -11.62 -7.94
N GLU A 208 -14.08 -12.85 -7.51
CA GLU A 208 -15.33 -13.54 -7.82
C GLU A 208 -16.55 -12.81 -7.23
N MET A 209 -16.50 -12.43 -5.95
CA MET A 209 -17.62 -11.76 -5.28
C MET A 209 -17.88 -10.33 -5.79
N ASN A 210 -16.95 -9.72 -6.50
CA ASN A 210 -17.11 -8.41 -7.13
C ASN A 210 -17.24 -8.51 -8.65
N GLU A 211 -17.43 -9.71 -9.21
CA GLU A 211 -17.63 -9.99 -10.64
C GLU A 211 -16.48 -9.46 -11.51
N ILE A 212 -15.24 -9.65 -11.04
CA ILE A 212 -14.02 -9.20 -11.72
C ILE A 212 -13.28 -10.37 -12.36
N LEU A 213 -13.34 -11.58 -11.73
CA LEU A 213 -12.76 -12.81 -12.25
C LEU A 213 -13.76 -13.55 -13.11
#